data_0beb26505d827a92724cad09e55d8c86
#
_entry.id   0beb26505d827a92724cad09e55d8c86
#
_cell.length_a   1.000
_cell.length_b   1.000
_cell.length_c   1.000
_cell.angle_alpha   90.00
_cell.angle_beta   90.00
_cell.angle_gamma   90.00
#
_symmetry.space_group_name_H-M   'P 1'
#
loop_
_entity.id
_entity.type
_entity.pdbx_description
1 polymer ?
#
loop_
_entity_poly.entity_id
_entity_poly.type
_entity_poly.pdbx_seq_one_letter_code
_entity_poly.pdbx_strand_id
1 'polypeptide(L)'
;IGDLSAVLISQTPFWSGWFRAPKMETALIPDFDRKIEGICRECTREKITAFAGVPSWNLVLMRRVLEYTGKSNLLEVWPDLEFFAHGGVAFTPYRKSFAKLIPSEGMTYLETYNASEGFFALADDLTRDDMLLMLDYGTYYEFRSGEQIVPLEGVRVGEVYAMIVTSINGLWRYEIGDTVEFTSTNPYRIRFAGRTRQFINAFGEELIVDNAERALAAACEQTGAVVEEYSVAPCFMGLNTRGAHEWVLEFSERPDTPEHFAEVLDRELRSVNSDYDAKRQTALDPPRIH
;
A
#
# COMPACT_ATOMS: atom_id res chain seq x y z
N ILE A 1 7.55 -1.99 18.58
CA ILE A 1 7.40 -0.64 18.02
C ILE A 1 6.90 -0.87 16.60
N GLY A 2 5.78 -0.27 16.24
CA GLY A 2 5.10 -0.47 14.97
C GLY A 2 5.88 0.05 13.75
N ASP A 3 5.20 0.14 12.64
CA ASP A 3 5.71 0.65 11.39
C ASP A 3 6.11 2.15 11.47
N LEU A 4 6.61 2.70 10.37
CA LEU A 4 7.01 4.10 10.25
C LEU A 4 5.89 5.07 10.67
N SER A 5 4.63 4.74 10.37
CA SER A 5 3.47 5.57 10.72
C SER A 5 3.35 5.79 12.22
N ALA A 6 3.58 4.75 13.03
CA ALA A 6 3.56 4.86 14.48
C ALA A 6 4.69 5.76 15.02
N VAL A 7 5.89 5.66 14.40
CA VAL A 7 7.02 6.53 14.74
C VAL A 7 6.70 7.99 14.41
N LEU A 8 6.19 8.26 13.20
CA LEU A 8 5.82 9.61 12.78
C LEU A 8 4.74 10.22 13.67
N ILE A 9 3.69 9.45 14.00
CA ILE A 9 2.61 9.90 14.89
C ILE A 9 3.17 10.26 16.27
N SER A 10 4.07 9.45 16.81
CA SER A 10 4.67 9.68 18.14
C SER A 10 5.58 10.91 18.20
N GLN A 11 6.13 11.33 17.08
CA GLN A 11 7.03 12.49 16.97
C GLN A 11 6.33 13.78 16.55
N THR A 12 4.99 13.75 16.32
CA THR A 12 4.25 14.97 15.94
C THR A 12 4.25 15.98 17.09
N PRO A 13 4.32 17.31 16.79
CA PRO A 13 4.22 18.35 17.81
C PRO A 13 2.93 18.22 18.64
N PHE A 14 2.98 18.53 19.94
CA PHE A 14 1.83 18.34 20.84
C PHE A 14 0.56 19.06 20.37
N TRP A 15 0.68 20.24 19.74
CA TRP A 15 -0.44 21.01 19.22
C TRP A 15 -1.16 20.33 18.03
N SER A 16 -0.49 19.41 17.31
CA SER A 16 -1.11 18.66 16.23
C SER A 16 -2.27 17.78 16.71
N GLY A 17 -2.26 17.38 17.98
CA GLY A 17 -3.33 16.63 18.60
C GLY A 17 -4.67 17.36 18.65
N TRP A 18 -4.67 18.69 18.50
CA TRP A 18 -5.92 19.49 18.45
C TRP A 18 -6.65 19.38 17.10
N PHE A 19 -5.94 18.97 16.08
CA PHE A 19 -6.43 18.87 14.69
C PHE A 19 -6.45 17.44 14.15
N ARG A 20 -6.17 16.45 15.01
CA ARG A 20 -6.05 15.06 14.63
C ARG A 20 -6.98 14.16 15.45
N ALA A 21 -7.65 13.26 14.73
CA ALA A 21 -8.35 12.12 15.31
C ALA A 21 -7.86 10.82 14.62
N PRO A 22 -7.83 9.69 15.32
CA PRO A 22 -8.08 9.53 16.74
C PRO A 22 -6.96 10.13 17.61
N LYS A 23 -7.13 10.12 18.92
CA LYS A 23 -6.09 10.48 19.88
C LYS A 23 -4.90 9.53 19.78
N MET A 24 -3.74 9.98 20.24
CA MET A 24 -2.48 9.21 20.13
C MET A 24 -2.59 7.84 20.79
N GLU A 25 -3.23 7.75 21.96
CA GLU A 25 -3.40 6.49 22.68
C GLU A 25 -4.15 5.46 21.82
N THR A 26 -5.21 5.87 21.13
CA THR A 26 -5.98 5.01 20.23
C THR A 26 -5.22 4.69 18.94
N ALA A 27 -4.54 5.67 18.35
CA ALA A 27 -3.75 5.48 17.13
C ALA A 27 -2.61 4.47 17.31
N LEU A 28 -2.05 4.37 18.51
CA LEU A 28 -0.91 3.50 18.84
C LEU A 28 -1.32 2.15 19.48
N ILE A 29 -2.60 1.81 19.53
CA ILE A 29 -3.04 0.47 19.99
C ILE A 29 -2.44 -0.58 19.06
N PRO A 30 -1.72 -1.59 19.59
CA PRO A 30 -1.11 -2.63 18.75
C PRO A 30 -2.13 -3.58 18.13
N ASP A 31 -3.18 -3.90 18.88
CA ASP A 31 -4.25 -4.80 18.44
C ASP A 31 -5.15 -4.08 17.43
N PHE A 32 -5.32 -4.68 16.26
CA PHE A 32 -6.01 -4.07 15.13
C PHE A 32 -7.51 -3.86 15.39
N ASP A 33 -8.20 -4.87 15.91
CA ASP A 33 -9.65 -4.78 16.13
C ASP A 33 -9.98 -3.76 17.21
N ARG A 34 -9.24 -3.77 18.32
CA ARG A 34 -9.37 -2.78 19.40
C ARG A 34 -9.04 -1.37 18.93
N LYS A 35 -8.05 -1.22 18.02
CA LYS A 35 -7.72 0.07 17.40
C LYS A 35 -8.89 0.58 16.58
N ILE A 36 -9.45 -0.25 15.69
CA ILE A 36 -10.60 0.14 14.86
C ILE A 36 -11.82 0.49 15.72
N GLU A 37 -12.14 -0.29 16.75
CA GLU A 37 -13.22 0.05 17.68
C GLU A 37 -13.00 1.41 18.36
N GLY A 38 -11.76 1.65 18.79
CA GLY A 38 -11.37 2.96 19.37
C GLY A 38 -11.55 4.09 18.37
N ILE A 39 -11.09 3.93 17.13
CA ILE A 39 -11.24 4.89 16.04
C ILE A 39 -12.74 5.15 15.77
N CYS A 40 -13.54 4.11 15.61
CA CYS A 40 -14.99 4.25 15.39
C CYS A 40 -15.64 5.06 16.51
N ARG A 41 -15.36 4.73 17.77
CA ARG A 41 -15.93 5.42 18.95
C ARG A 41 -15.53 6.90 19.04
N GLU A 42 -14.28 7.22 18.71
CA GLU A 42 -13.74 8.58 18.78
C GLU A 42 -14.11 9.40 17.54
N CYS A 43 -13.72 8.93 16.34
CA CYS A 43 -13.81 9.72 15.13
C CYS A 43 -15.24 9.98 14.66
N THR A 44 -16.21 9.10 14.98
CA THR A 44 -17.61 9.34 14.61
C THR A 44 -18.27 10.50 15.40
N ARG A 45 -17.60 11.00 16.44
CA ARG A 45 -18.04 12.16 17.23
C ARG A 45 -17.30 13.45 16.87
N GLU A 46 -16.31 13.34 16.01
CA GLU A 46 -15.47 14.46 15.58
C GLU A 46 -15.86 14.95 14.19
N LYS A 47 -15.56 16.21 13.92
CA LYS A 47 -15.71 16.80 12.60
C LYS A 47 -14.50 16.43 11.73
N ILE A 48 -14.57 15.29 11.04
CA ILE A 48 -13.53 14.86 10.13
C ILE A 48 -13.75 15.48 8.75
N THR A 49 -12.74 16.20 8.26
CA THR A 49 -12.74 16.82 6.92
C THR A 49 -11.75 16.15 5.98
N ALA A 50 -10.75 15.45 6.54
CA ALA A 50 -9.69 14.81 5.76
C ALA A 50 -9.23 13.52 6.42
N PHE A 51 -8.70 12.61 5.60
CA PHE A 51 -7.96 11.45 6.08
C PHE A 51 -6.78 11.14 5.16
N ALA A 52 -5.85 10.33 5.64
CA ALA A 52 -4.67 9.95 4.89
C ALA A 52 -4.31 8.48 5.13
N GLY A 53 -3.61 7.89 4.19
CA GLY A 53 -3.03 6.55 4.32
C GLY A 53 -3.26 5.65 3.12
N VAL A 54 -2.91 4.37 3.27
CA VAL A 54 -3.02 3.37 2.22
C VAL A 54 -4.49 3.10 1.90
N PRO A 55 -4.92 3.11 0.62
CA PRO A 55 -6.31 2.92 0.21
C PRO A 55 -6.96 1.65 0.76
N SER A 56 -6.29 0.51 0.68
CA SER A 56 -6.82 -0.77 1.19
C SER A 56 -7.16 -0.71 2.69
N TRP A 57 -6.28 -0.15 3.50
CA TRP A 57 -6.50 0.00 4.95
C TRP A 57 -7.63 0.96 5.28
N ASN A 58 -7.67 2.10 4.59
CA ASN A 58 -8.76 3.05 4.76
C ASN A 58 -10.11 2.45 4.34
N LEU A 59 -10.13 1.60 3.30
CA LEU A 59 -11.36 0.92 2.90
C LEU A 59 -11.90 0.00 4.01
N VAL A 60 -11.03 -0.75 4.69
CA VAL A 60 -11.40 -1.59 5.85
C VAL A 60 -11.96 -0.71 6.97
N LEU A 61 -11.23 0.35 7.33
CA LEU A 61 -11.65 1.28 8.39
C LEU A 61 -13.01 1.93 8.08
N MET A 62 -13.19 2.45 6.86
CA MET A 62 -14.43 3.15 6.48
C MET A 62 -15.65 2.23 6.49
N ARG A 63 -15.49 0.95 6.12
CA ARG A 63 -16.56 -0.04 6.28
C ARG A 63 -16.94 -0.25 7.74
N ARG A 64 -15.96 -0.40 8.62
CA ARG A 64 -16.19 -0.56 10.06
C ARG A 64 -16.90 0.66 10.67
N VAL A 65 -16.55 1.87 10.20
CA VAL A 65 -17.25 3.10 10.60
C VAL A 65 -18.73 3.07 10.18
N LEU A 66 -19.04 2.63 8.97
CA LEU A 66 -20.43 2.50 8.50
C LEU A 66 -21.20 1.41 9.25
N GLU A 67 -20.60 0.25 9.50
CA GLU A 67 -21.17 -0.81 10.33
C GLU A 67 -21.47 -0.31 11.76
N TYR A 68 -20.50 0.39 12.36
CA TYR A 68 -20.62 0.93 13.73
C TYR A 68 -21.74 1.98 13.85
N THR A 69 -21.89 2.83 12.83
CA THR A 69 -22.85 3.94 12.83
C THR A 69 -24.22 3.56 12.27
N GLY A 70 -24.32 2.46 11.53
CA GLY A 70 -25.53 2.07 10.79
C GLY A 70 -25.87 3.02 9.63
N LYS A 71 -24.89 3.80 9.15
CA LYS A 71 -25.06 4.77 8.05
C LYS A 71 -24.79 4.12 6.71
N SER A 72 -25.36 4.69 5.63
CA SER A 72 -25.25 4.16 4.28
C SER A 72 -24.00 4.66 3.53
N ASN A 73 -23.47 5.82 3.91
CA ASN A 73 -22.28 6.43 3.33
C ASN A 73 -21.55 7.32 4.35
N LEU A 74 -20.32 7.70 4.05
CA LEU A 74 -19.47 8.45 4.98
C LEU A 74 -19.89 9.93 5.14
N LEU A 75 -20.58 10.51 4.18
CA LEU A 75 -21.09 11.89 4.32
C LEU A 75 -22.24 12.00 5.35
N GLU A 76 -22.91 10.89 5.66
CA GLU A 76 -23.86 10.84 6.77
C GLU A 76 -23.18 10.77 8.14
N VAL A 77 -21.90 10.38 8.18
CA VAL A 77 -21.06 10.36 9.38
C VAL A 77 -20.27 11.66 9.49
N TRP A 78 -19.62 12.04 8.40
CA TRP A 78 -18.75 13.22 8.28
C TRP A 78 -19.20 14.09 7.09
N PRO A 79 -20.16 14.99 7.30
CA PRO A 79 -20.75 15.82 6.22
C PRO A 79 -19.74 16.74 5.51
N ASP A 80 -18.67 17.11 6.22
CA ASP A 80 -17.63 18.02 5.72
C ASP A 80 -16.38 17.29 5.20
N LEU A 81 -16.48 15.97 4.94
CA LEU A 81 -15.37 15.18 4.42
C LEU A 81 -15.11 15.57 2.96
N GLU A 82 -13.89 16.06 2.68
CA GLU A 82 -13.53 16.66 1.39
C GLU A 82 -12.18 16.24 0.83
N PHE A 83 -11.32 15.54 1.64
CA PHE A 83 -9.94 15.28 1.24
C PHE A 83 -9.44 13.91 1.67
N PHE A 84 -8.78 13.21 0.74
CA PHE A 84 -8.05 11.97 1.00
C PHE A 84 -6.65 12.01 0.37
N ALA A 85 -5.61 12.07 1.21
CA ALA A 85 -4.23 11.87 0.78
C ALA A 85 -3.89 10.38 0.81
N HIS A 86 -3.53 9.80 -0.32
CA HIS A 86 -3.26 8.37 -0.44
C HIS A 86 -1.91 8.08 -1.08
N GLY A 87 -1.37 6.89 -0.78
CA GLY A 87 -0.11 6.42 -1.34
C GLY A 87 0.17 4.98 -0.93
N GLY A 88 1.33 4.47 -1.30
CA GLY A 88 1.79 3.13 -0.94
C GLY A 88 1.28 2.00 -1.84
N VAL A 89 0.10 2.16 -2.44
CA VAL A 89 -0.49 1.23 -3.44
C VAL A 89 -1.26 2.02 -4.49
N ALA A 90 -1.44 1.44 -5.68
CA ALA A 90 -2.23 2.06 -6.74
C ALA A 90 -3.67 2.33 -6.30
N PHE A 91 -4.15 3.55 -6.52
CA PHE A 91 -5.51 3.95 -6.11
C PHE A 91 -6.60 3.52 -7.10
N THR A 92 -6.25 3.38 -8.37
CA THR A 92 -7.20 3.07 -9.47
C THR A 92 -8.16 1.91 -9.16
N PRO A 93 -7.73 0.76 -8.60
CA PRO A 93 -8.63 -0.34 -8.27
C PRO A 93 -9.66 0.00 -7.19
N TYR A 94 -9.33 0.94 -6.31
CA TYR A 94 -10.16 1.33 -5.16
C TYR A 94 -11.10 2.51 -5.45
N ARG A 95 -10.83 3.29 -6.51
CA ARG A 95 -11.55 4.53 -6.84
C ARG A 95 -13.07 4.36 -6.84
N LYS A 96 -13.58 3.29 -7.47
CA LYS A 96 -15.03 3.02 -7.52
C LYS A 96 -15.63 2.71 -6.13
N SER A 97 -14.89 2.03 -5.28
CA SER A 97 -15.31 1.73 -3.91
C SER A 97 -15.38 2.99 -3.06
N PHE A 98 -14.36 3.84 -3.15
CA PHE A 98 -14.36 5.13 -2.45
C PHE A 98 -15.47 6.07 -2.96
N ALA A 99 -15.72 6.14 -4.27
CA ALA A 99 -16.81 6.93 -4.83
C ALA A 99 -18.21 6.48 -4.32
N LYS A 100 -18.39 5.20 -4.01
CA LYS A 100 -19.63 4.69 -3.39
C LYS A 100 -19.71 5.02 -1.89
N LEU A 101 -18.57 4.95 -1.19
CA LEU A 101 -18.51 5.27 0.24
C LEU A 101 -18.66 6.77 0.51
N ILE A 102 -18.14 7.60 -0.41
CA ILE A 102 -18.12 9.06 -0.33
C ILE A 102 -18.76 9.61 -1.62
N PRO A 103 -20.09 9.63 -1.72
CA PRO A 103 -20.81 10.08 -2.92
C PRO A 103 -20.79 11.62 -3.03
N SER A 104 -19.61 12.22 -3.21
CA SER A 104 -19.40 13.66 -3.33
C SER A 104 -18.56 13.97 -4.58
N GLU A 105 -19.04 14.94 -5.38
CA GLU A 105 -18.26 15.50 -6.48
C GLU A 105 -17.13 16.43 -5.99
N GLY A 106 -17.23 16.95 -4.77
CA GLY A 106 -16.23 17.82 -4.15
C GLY A 106 -15.08 17.07 -3.46
N MET A 107 -15.07 15.73 -3.47
CA MET A 107 -14.04 14.95 -2.82
C MET A 107 -12.71 15.02 -3.60
N THR A 108 -11.68 15.50 -2.94
CA THR A 108 -10.31 15.58 -3.48
C THR A 108 -9.52 14.34 -3.10
N TYR A 109 -8.96 13.66 -4.10
CA TYR A 109 -8.04 12.53 -3.93
C TYR A 109 -6.64 12.97 -4.36
N LEU A 110 -5.70 12.99 -3.42
CA LEU A 110 -4.33 13.45 -3.65
C LEU A 110 -3.36 12.29 -3.51
N GLU A 111 -2.70 11.95 -4.60
CA GLU A 111 -1.67 10.90 -4.60
C GLU A 111 -0.36 11.43 -4.03
N THR A 112 0.27 10.63 -3.17
CA THR A 112 1.59 10.89 -2.60
C THR A 112 2.50 9.70 -2.83
N TYR A 113 3.77 9.98 -3.13
CA TYR A 113 4.81 8.96 -3.21
C TYR A 113 5.77 9.11 -2.05
N ASN A 114 5.57 8.27 -1.06
CA ASN A 114 6.38 8.19 0.14
C ASN A 114 6.71 6.73 0.45
N ALA A 115 7.87 6.52 1.04
CA ALA A 115 8.37 5.25 1.52
C ALA A 115 9.08 5.44 2.88
N SER A 116 9.59 4.36 3.47
CA SER A 116 10.40 4.45 4.70
C SER A 116 11.66 5.30 4.52
N GLU A 117 12.16 5.36 3.29
CA GLU A 117 13.35 6.09 2.86
C GLU A 117 13.14 7.60 2.73
N GLY A 118 11.90 8.04 2.49
CA GLY A 118 11.62 9.46 2.34
C GLY A 118 10.26 9.79 1.73
N PHE A 119 10.01 11.08 1.55
CA PHE A 119 8.86 11.62 0.81
C PHE A 119 9.36 12.18 -0.53
N PHE A 120 8.92 11.61 -1.64
CA PHE A 120 9.53 11.84 -2.94
C PHE A 120 8.70 12.68 -3.89
N ALA A 121 7.38 12.49 -3.90
CA ALA A 121 6.52 13.24 -4.82
C ALA A 121 5.08 13.38 -4.30
N LEU A 122 4.35 14.34 -4.86
CA LEU A 122 2.93 14.53 -4.61
C LEU A 122 2.20 15.06 -5.86
N ALA A 123 0.92 14.73 -5.98
CA ALA A 123 0.04 15.24 -7.05
C ALA A 123 -0.43 16.66 -6.70
N ASP A 124 0.41 17.67 -7.01
CA ASP A 124 0.14 19.09 -6.77
C ASP A 124 -0.90 19.69 -7.73
N ASP A 125 -1.12 19.06 -8.88
CA ASP A 125 -2.09 19.43 -9.90
C ASP A 125 -3.05 18.26 -10.16
N LEU A 126 -4.28 18.36 -9.64
CA LEU A 126 -5.30 17.31 -9.70
C LEU A 126 -5.89 17.09 -11.11
N THR A 127 -5.56 17.94 -12.08
CA THR A 127 -5.93 17.75 -13.49
C THR A 127 -4.97 16.82 -14.24
N ARG A 128 -3.87 16.45 -13.60
CA ARG A 128 -2.80 15.62 -14.13
C ARG A 128 -2.81 14.23 -13.45
N ASP A 129 -2.22 13.27 -14.11
CA ASP A 129 -2.02 11.90 -13.60
C ASP A 129 -0.56 11.61 -13.21
N ASP A 130 0.21 12.69 -12.93
CA ASP A 130 1.60 12.64 -12.50
C ASP A 130 1.81 13.46 -11.22
N MET A 131 2.97 13.30 -10.60
CA MET A 131 3.33 13.93 -9.35
C MET A 131 4.54 14.84 -9.52
N LEU A 132 4.56 15.96 -8.81
CA LEU A 132 5.72 16.83 -8.69
C LEU A 132 6.80 16.12 -7.86
N LEU A 133 8.02 16.01 -8.41
CA LEU A 133 9.18 15.47 -7.68
C LEU A 133 9.69 16.51 -6.68
N MET A 134 9.81 16.13 -5.42
CA MET A 134 10.23 17.01 -4.32
C MET A 134 11.76 17.09 -4.25
N LEU A 135 12.33 18.22 -4.63
CA LEU A 135 13.79 18.42 -4.74
C LEU A 135 14.42 19.06 -3.50
N ASP A 136 13.61 19.65 -2.62
CA ASP A 136 14.03 20.46 -1.48
C ASP A 136 13.86 19.75 -0.11
N TYR A 137 13.57 18.46 -0.13
CA TYR A 137 13.34 17.64 1.09
C TYR A 137 14.62 16.94 1.59
N GLY A 138 15.80 17.41 1.18
CA GLY A 138 17.08 16.87 1.64
C GLY A 138 17.43 15.50 1.02
N THR A 139 16.87 15.22 -0.15
CA THR A 139 17.16 14.03 -0.96
C THR A 139 17.84 14.42 -2.25
N TYR A 140 18.99 13.81 -2.52
CA TYR A 140 19.66 13.87 -3.81
C TYR A 140 19.29 12.62 -4.61
N TYR A 141 18.90 12.83 -5.87
CA TYR A 141 18.40 11.79 -6.75
C TYR A 141 19.39 11.44 -7.85
N GLU A 142 19.59 10.15 -8.08
CA GLU A 142 20.20 9.58 -9.27
C GLU A 142 19.21 8.56 -9.87
N PHE A 143 19.35 8.32 -11.17
CA PHE A 143 18.40 7.48 -11.90
C PHE A 143 19.16 6.45 -12.75
N ARG A 144 18.78 5.16 -12.61
CA ARG A 144 19.42 4.08 -13.36
C ARG A 144 18.52 3.58 -14.49
N SER A 145 19.07 3.56 -15.72
CA SER A 145 18.49 2.89 -16.89
C SER A 145 19.47 1.84 -17.38
N GLY A 146 19.10 0.57 -17.22
CA GLY A 146 20.04 -0.54 -17.44
C GLY A 146 21.28 -0.44 -16.54
N GLU A 147 22.47 -0.36 -17.13
CA GLU A 147 23.73 -0.19 -16.38
C GLU A 147 24.16 1.28 -16.20
N GLN A 148 23.49 2.20 -16.86
CA GLN A 148 23.84 3.61 -16.79
C GLN A 148 23.12 4.30 -15.63
N ILE A 149 23.86 5.11 -14.88
CA ILE A 149 23.33 6.00 -13.85
C ILE A 149 23.50 7.43 -14.34
N VAL A 150 22.41 8.17 -14.32
CA VAL A 150 22.38 9.58 -14.71
C VAL A 150 21.90 10.45 -13.54
N PRO A 151 22.42 11.69 -13.42
CA PRO A 151 21.88 12.65 -12.48
C PRO A 151 20.51 13.16 -12.97
N LEU A 152 19.84 13.94 -12.14
CA LEU A 152 18.50 14.48 -12.44
C LEU A 152 18.46 15.24 -13.78
N GLU A 153 19.52 16.00 -14.10
CA GLU A 153 19.62 16.77 -15.36
C GLU A 153 19.77 15.88 -16.60
N GLY A 154 20.12 14.61 -16.40
CA GLY A 154 20.32 13.64 -17.48
C GLY A 154 19.09 12.83 -17.84
N VAL A 155 17.99 12.96 -17.09
CA VAL A 155 16.76 12.20 -17.35
C VAL A 155 16.02 12.69 -18.60
N ARG A 156 15.22 11.82 -19.20
CA ARG A 156 14.42 12.14 -20.39
C ARG A 156 12.95 11.82 -20.14
N VAL A 157 12.10 12.64 -20.68
CA VAL A 157 10.64 12.44 -20.65
C VAL A 157 10.28 11.18 -21.42
N GLY A 158 9.38 10.36 -20.84
CA GLY A 158 8.91 9.12 -21.41
C GLY A 158 9.82 7.91 -21.15
N GLU A 159 10.97 8.11 -20.49
CA GLU A 159 11.86 7.03 -20.09
C GLU A 159 11.60 6.60 -18.63
N VAL A 160 11.73 5.30 -18.38
CA VAL A 160 11.58 4.68 -17.06
C VAL A 160 12.95 4.44 -16.43
N TYR A 161 13.08 4.84 -15.17
CA TYR A 161 14.32 4.73 -14.41
C TYR A 161 14.09 4.08 -13.05
N ALA A 162 15.05 3.27 -12.59
CA ALA A 162 15.13 2.89 -11.18
C ALA A 162 15.69 4.07 -10.36
N MET A 163 15.03 4.40 -9.26
CA MET A 163 15.39 5.53 -8.42
C MET A 163 16.44 5.15 -7.39
N ILE A 164 17.48 5.98 -7.30
CA ILE A 164 18.57 5.88 -6.34
C ILE A 164 18.57 7.17 -5.52
N VAL A 165 18.62 7.05 -4.20
CA VAL A 165 18.55 8.20 -3.30
C VAL A 165 19.76 8.29 -2.39
N THR A 166 20.22 9.51 -2.16
CA THR A 166 21.13 9.88 -1.09
C THR A 166 20.43 10.90 -0.22
N SER A 167 20.26 10.64 1.07
CA SER A 167 19.48 11.51 1.94
C SER A 167 20.24 11.92 3.20
N ILE A 168 19.81 13.03 3.78
CA ILE A 168 20.32 13.52 5.07
C ILE A 168 20.07 12.55 6.23
N ASN A 169 19.19 11.56 6.03
CA ASN A 169 18.87 10.51 7.00
C ASN A 169 19.93 9.37 7.01
N GLY A 170 21.00 9.50 6.23
CA GLY A 170 22.12 8.57 6.22
C GLY A 170 22.09 7.51 5.11
N LEU A 171 21.16 7.60 4.16
CA LEU A 171 21.17 6.76 2.97
C LEU A 171 22.20 7.28 1.95
N TRP A 172 23.02 6.40 1.43
CA TRP A 172 24.06 6.71 0.44
C TRP A 172 23.88 5.88 -0.81
N ARG A 173 23.47 6.52 -1.92
CA ARG A 173 23.21 5.90 -3.21
C ARG A 173 22.38 4.61 -3.09
N TYR A 174 21.33 4.69 -2.26
CA TYR A 174 20.46 3.59 -1.93
C TYR A 174 19.43 3.38 -3.06
N GLU A 175 19.41 2.18 -3.63
CA GLU A 175 18.38 1.77 -4.59
C GLU A 175 17.11 1.39 -3.84
N ILE A 176 16.06 2.18 -3.96
CA ILE A 176 14.76 1.94 -3.29
C ILE A 176 14.08 0.69 -3.85
N GLY A 177 14.44 0.32 -5.09
CA GLY A 177 13.79 -0.76 -5.83
C GLY A 177 12.57 -0.29 -6.64
N ASP A 178 12.18 0.96 -6.56
CA ASP A 178 11.09 1.54 -7.32
C ASP A 178 11.57 2.09 -8.67
N THR A 179 10.67 2.06 -9.65
CA THR A 179 10.88 2.70 -10.95
C THR A 179 9.86 3.81 -11.18
N VAL A 180 10.35 4.88 -11.81
CA VAL A 180 9.53 6.06 -12.15
C VAL A 180 9.72 6.42 -13.62
N GLU A 181 8.64 6.87 -14.25
CA GLU A 181 8.64 7.48 -15.58
C GLU A 181 8.65 8.99 -15.44
N PHE A 182 9.54 9.69 -16.12
CA PHE A 182 9.48 11.16 -16.17
C PHE A 182 8.45 11.62 -17.19
N THR A 183 7.51 12.45 -16.73
CA THR A 183 6.47 13.08 -17.57
C THR A 183 6.79 14.52 -17.93
N SER A 184 7.71 15.16 -17.18
CA SER A 184 8.23 16.52 -17.41
C SER A 184 9.58 16.69 -16.74
N THR A 185 10.40 17.59 -17.28
CA THR A 185 11.67 18.03 -16.68
C THR A 185 11.67 19.52 -16.27
N ASN A 186 10.56 20.22 -16.48
CA ASN A 186 10.39 21.60 -16.03
C ASN A 186 8.91 21.93 -15.70
N PRO A 187 8.49 21.82 -14.45
CA PRO A 187 9.19 21.21 -13.33
C PRO A 187 9.39 19.71 -13.54
N TYR A 188 10.26 19.09 -12.74
CA TYR A 188 10.42 17.64 -12.76
C TYR A 188 9.17 16.95 -12.21
N ARG A 189 8.56 16.14 -13.05
CA ARG A 189 7.34 15.37 -12.70
C ARG A 189 7.54 13.92 -13.05
N ILE A 190 6.98 13.07 -12.20
CA ILE A 190 7.13 11.63 -12.34
C ILE A 190 5.78 10.92 -12.20
N ARG A 191 5.72 9.73 -12.76
CA ARG A 191 4.68 8.74 -12.50
C ARG A 191 5.36 7.49 -11.95
N PHE A 192 4.78 6.88 -10.94
CA PHE A 192 5.26 5.57 -10.47
C PHE A 192 5.04 4.54 -11.58
N ALA A 193 6.11 3.85 -11.99
CA ALA A 193 6.08 2.91 -13.11
C ALA A 193 6.11 1.44 -12.65
N GLY A 194 6.49 1.18 -11.39
CA GLY A 194 6.57 -0.16 -10.84
C GLY A 194 7.82 -0.35 -9.98
N ARG A 195 8.30 -1.59 -9.94
CA ARG A 195 9.52 -1.92 -9.20
C ARG A 195 10.53 -2.69 -10.04
N THR A 196 11.80 -2.61 -9.64
CA THR A 196 12.91 -3.33 -10.31
C THR A 196 12.86 -4.84 -10.08
N ARG A 197 12.16 -5.30 -9.06
CA ARG A 197 11.90 -6.72 -8.77
C ARG A 197 10.42 -6.99 -8.87
N GLN A 198 10.06 -8.16 -9.37
CA GLN A 198 8.68 -8.61 -9.40
C GLN A 198 8.21 -8.89 -7.95
N PHE A 199 7.06 -8.35 -7.58
CA PHE A 199 6.41 -8.61 -6.29
C PHE A 199 4.95 -8.17 -6.36
N ILE A 200 4.14 -8.68 -5.44
CA ILE A 200 2.76 -8.28 -5.27
C ILE A 200 2.67 -7.34 -4.06
N ASN A 201 2.09 -6.17 -4.28
CA ASN A 201 1.87 -5.15 -3.25
C ASN A 201 0.52 -4.45 -3.42
N ALA A 202 -0.54 -5.25 -3.63
CA ALA A 202 -1.89 -4.70 -3.83
C ALA A 202 -2.53 -4.20 -2.52
N PHE A 203 -2.05 -4.69 -1.39
CA PHE A 203 -2.59 -4.43 -0.04
C PHE A 203 -1.53 -3.92 0.93
N GLY A 204 -0.28 -3.73 0.47
CA GLY A 204 0.87 -3.38 1.29
C GLY A 204 1.57 -4.60 1.89
N GLU A 205 1.47 -5.77 1.23
CA GLU A 205 2.07 -7.04 1.65
C GLU A 205 3.48 -7.26 1.17
N GLU A 206 3.93 -6.51 0.17
CA GLU A 206 5.28 -6.58 -0.42
C GLU A 206 5.80 -8.01 -0.65
N LEU A 207 4.95 -8.86 -1.22
CA LEU A 207 5.28 -10.26 -1.48
C LEU A 207 6.22 -10.37 -2.68
N ILE A 208 7.51 -10.57 -2.44
CA ILE A 208 8.54 -10.72 -3.48
C ILE A 208 8.60 -12.15 -4.02
N VAL A 209 9.21 -12.34 -5.20
CA VAL A 209 9.34 -13.65 -5.83
C VAL A 209 10.00 -14.67 -4.90
N ASP A 210 11.06 -14.31 -4.17
CA ASP A 210 11.73 -15.19 -3.21
C ASP A 210 10.76 -15.72 -2.12
N ASN A 211 9.84 -14.88 -1.64
CA ASN A 211 8.82 -15.33 -0.67
C ASN A 211 7.88 -16.37 -1.31
N ALA A 212 7.45 -16.13 -2.55
CA ALA A 212 6.59 -17.04 -3.29
C ALA A 212 7.29 -18.39 -3.54
N GLU A 213 8.52 -18.35 -4.03
CA GLU A 213 9.30 -19.55 -4.32
C GLU A 213 9.58 -20.39 -3.07
N ARG A 214 9.96 -19.76 -1.96
CA ARG A 214 10.21 -20.46 -0.69
C ARG A 214 8.92 -21.09 -0.15
N ALA A 215 7.81 -20.40 -0.20
CA ALA A 215 6.54 -20.93 0.27
C ALA A 215 6.01 -22.06 -0.62
N LEU A 216 6.17 -21.94 -1.96
CA LEU A 216 5.86 -23.01 -2.90
C LEU A 216 6.72 -24.25 -2.68
N ALA A 217 8.04 -24.07 -2.53
CA ALA A 217 8.96 -25.18 -2.27
C ALA A 217 8.57 -25.95 -1.01
N ALA A 218 8.25 -25.23 0.08
CA ALA A 218 7.79 -25.86 1.31
C ALA A 218 6.42 -26.55 1.17
N ALA A 219 5.50 -25.97 0.39
CA ALA A 219 4.21 -26.59 0.10
C ALA A 219 4.38 -27.88 -0.72
N CYS A 220 5.24 -27.86 -1.74
CA CYS A 220 5.58 -29.05 -2.52
C CYS A 220 6.20 -30.14 -1.66
N GLU A 221 7.18 -29.80 -0.82
CA GLU A 221 7.86 -30.75 0.06
C GLU A 221 6.88 -31.45 1.03
N GLN A 222 5.96 -30.70 1.62
CA GLN A 222 5.02 -31.21 2.62
C GLN A 222 3.85 -31.99 2.03
N THR A 223 3.48 -31.73 0.77
CA THR A 223 2.32 -32.35 0.12
C THR A 223 2.70 -33.38 -0.95
N GLY A 224 4.00 -33.52 -1.28
CA GLY A 224 4.46 -34.36 -2.38
C GLY A 224 4.12 -33.85 -3.78
N ALA A 225 3.60 -32.62 -3.89
CA ALA A 225 3.29 -32.00 -5.19
C ALA A 225 4.55 -31.53 -5.90
N VAL A 226 4.51 -31.50 -7.24
CA VAL A 226 5.56 -30.89 -8.08
C VAL A 226 4.93 -29.83 -8.97
N VAL A 227 5.36 -28.58 -8.76
CA VAL A 227 4.93 -27.41 -9.55
C VAL A 227 6.00 -27.11 -10.59
N GLU A 228 5.61 -27.04 -11.85
CA GLU A 228 6.50 -26.72 -12.99
C GLU A 228 6.54 -25.20 -13.22
N GLU A 229 5.36 -24.58 -13.28
CA GLU A 229 5.22 -23.15 -13.54
C GLU A 229 4.13 -22.56 -12.63
N TYR A 230 4.27 -21.27 -12.33
CA TYR A 230 3.23 -20.56 -11.56
C TYR A 230 3.09 -19.10 -11.98
N SER A 231 1.89 -18.58 -11.76
CA SER A 231 1.58 -17.16 -11.85
C SER A 231 0.74 -16.74 -10.67
N VAL A 232 0.99 -15.55 -10.15
CA VAL A 232 0.24 -15.00 -9.01
C VAL A 232 -0.28 -13.62 -9.37
N ALA A 233 -1.55 -13.37 -9.07
CA ALA A 233 -2.18 -12.08 -9.28
C ALA A 233 -3.01 -11.65 -8.06
N PRO A 234 -3.10 -10.34 -7.75
CA PRO A 234 -3.95 -9.86 -6.68
C PRO A 234 -5.42 -9.83 -7.12
N CYS A 235 -6.29 -10.35 -6.25
CA CYS A 235 -7.73 -10.16 -6.33
C CYS A 235 -8.12 -9.00 -5.40
N PHE A 236 -8.43 -7.83 -5.98
CA PHE A 236 -8.64 -6.60 -5.21
C PHE A 236 -9.88 -6.66 -4.33
N MET A 237 -9.81 -5.97 -3.19
CA MET A 237 -10.93 -5.82 -2.26
C MET A 237 -12.10 -5.09 -2.91
N GLY A 238 -13.29 -5.63 -2.74
CA GLY A 238 -14.55 -4.93 -3.06
C GLY A 238 -15.17 -4.30 -1.80
N LEU A 239 -16.37 -3.72 -1.92
CA LEU A 239 -17.06 -3.12 -0.78
C LEU A 239 -17.39 -4.13 0.34
N ASN A 240 -17.66 -5.38 -0.01
CA ASN A 240 -18.07 -6.43 0.91
C ASN A 240 -17.19 -7.68 0.83
N THR A 241 -16.01 -7.59 0.23
CA THR A 241 -15.09 -8.72 0.06
C THR A 241 -13.68 -8.32 0.47
N ARG A 242 -12.97 -9.24 1.11
CA ARG A 242 -11.54 -9.11 1.37
C ARG A 242 -10.78 -9.31 0.06
N GLY A 243 -9.53 -8.85 0.02
CA GLY A 243 -8.62 -9.18 -1.08
C GLY A 243 -8.12 -10.62 -0.96
N ALA A 244 -7.49 -11.11 -2.02
CA ALA A 244 -6.82 -12.40 -2.03
C ALA A 244 -5.67 -12.39 -3.06
N HIS A 245 -4.81 -13.40 -2.99
CA HIS A 245 -3.93 -13.73 -4.11
C HIS A 245 -4.51 -14.94 -4.86
N GLU A 246 -4.63 -14.83 -6.18
CA GLU A 246 -4.96 -15.95 -7.06
C GLU A 246 -3.67 -16.55 -7.60
N TRP A 247 -3.50 -17.83 -7.38
CA TRP A 247 -2.36 -18.64 -7.81
C TRP A 247 -2.80 -19.59 -8.90
N VAL A 248 -2.25 -19.44 -10.07
CA VAL A 248 -2.40 -20.41 -11.17
C VAL A 248 -1.17 -21.27 -11.18
N LEU A 249 -1.33 -22.57 -10.94
CA LEU A 249 -0.23 -23.53 -10.78
C LEU A 249 -0.33 -24.63 -11.84
N GLU A 250 0.78 -24.87 -12.54
CA GLU A 250 0.95 -26.03 -13.39
C GLU A 250 1.65 -27.14 -12.60
N PHE A 251 0.93 -28.24 -12.35
CA PHE A 251 1.46 -29.37 -11.61
C PHE A 251 1.87 -30.50 -12.55
N SER A 252 3.11 -30.97 -12.45
CA SER A 252 3.47 -32.28 -13.00
C SER A 252 3.04 -33.43 -12.09
N GLU A 253 3.08 -33.23 -10.75
CA GLU A 253 2.49 -34.13 -9.77
C GLU A 253 1.55 -33.33 -8.86
N ARG A 254 0.25 -33.67 -8.89
CA ARG A 254 -0.75 -32.95 -8.09
C ARG A 254 -0.72 -33.38 -6.63
N PRO A 255 -1.02 -32.47 -5.70
CA PRO A 255 -1.20 -32.86 -4.29
C PRO A 255 -2.48 -33.70 -4.14
N ASP A 256 -2.45 -34.64 -3.20
CA ASP A 256 -3.60 -35.47 -2.88
C ASP A 256 -4.82 -34.63 -2.42
N THR A 257 -4.55 -33.52 -1.76
CA THR A 257 -5.56 -32.60 -1.22
C THR A 257 -5.17 -31.16 -1.56
N PRO A 258 -5.78 -30.54 -2.61
CA PRO A 258 -5.48 -29.16 -3.01
C PRO A 258 -5.70 -28.15 -1.88
N GLU A 259 -6.71 -28.38 -1.03
CA GLU A 259 -7.00 -27.53 0.13
C GLU A 259 -5.85 -27.54 1.13
N HIS A 260 -5.27 -28.71 1.39
CA HIS A 260 -4.11 -28.85 2.26
C HIS A 260 -2.87 -28.16 1.68
N PHE A 261 -2.66 -28.25 0.36
CA PHE A 261 -1.59 -27.50 -0.33
C PHE A 261 -1.77 -25.98 -0.12
N ALA A 262 -2.99 -25.45 -0.29
CA ALA A 262 -3.31 -24.05 -0.08
C ALA A 262 -3.06 -23.60 1.38
N GLU A 263 -3.42 -24.43 2.36
CA GLU A 263 -3.16 -24.16 3.78
C GLU A 263 -1.66 -24.10 4.10
N VAL A 264 -0.89 -25.04 3.56
CA VAL A 264 0.57 -25.05 3.73
C VAL A 264 1.17 -23.81 3.07
N LEU A 265 0.79 -23.50 1.83
CA LEU A 265 1.25 -22.32 1.11
C LEU A 265 0.96 -21.03 1.90
N ASP A 266 -0.26 -20.85 2.41
CA ASP A 266 -0.63 -19.69 3.23
C ASP A 266 0.23 -19.58 4.49
N ARG A 267 0.39 -20.70 5.20
CA ARG A 267 1.20 -20.75 6.43
C ARG A 267 2.66 -20.37 6.16
N GLU A 268 3.23 -20.90 5.10
CA GLU A 268 4.63 -20.62 4.74
C GLU A 268 4.80 -19.17 4.26
N LEU A 269 3.89 -18.62 3.45
CA LEU A 269 3.89 -17.20 3.08
C LEU A 269 3.85 -16.30 4.32
N ARG A 270 3.01 -16.59 5.30
CA ARG A 270 2.94 -15.86 6.56
C ARG A 270 4.23 -15.97 7.38
N SER A 271 4.93 -17.11 7.31
CA SER A 271 6.19 -17.31 8.03
C SER A 271 7.36 -16.54 7.44
N VAL A 272 7.37 -16.33 6.10
CA VAL A 272 8.47 -15.70 5.38
C VAL A 272 8.25 -14.21 5.11
N ASN A 273 7.03 -13.70 5.32
CA ASN A 273 6.68 -12.31 5.06
C ASN A 273 5.73 -11.78 6.14
N SER A 274 6.25 -10.91 7.01
CA SER A 274 5.50 -10.34 8.15
C SER A 274 4.38 -9.41 7.70
N ASP A 275 4.55 -8.70 6.58
CA ASP A 275 3.53 -7.80 6.06
C ASP A 275 2.37 -8.61 5.47
N TYR A 276 2.67 -9.68 4.76
CA TYR A 276 1.64 -10.65 4.33
C TYR A 276 0.88 -11.22 5.52
N ASP A 277 1.56 -11.65 6.60
CA ASP A 277 0.89 -12.15 7.81
C ASP A 277 -0.03 -11.10 8.43
N ALA A 278 0.42 -9.86 8.55
CA ALA A 278 -0.41 -8.76 9.05
C ALA A 278 -1.66 -8.52 8.19
N LYS A 279 -1.52 -8.59 6.85
CA LYS A 279 -2.68 -8.44 5.94
C LYS A 279 -3.63 -9.64 6.00
N ARG A 280 -3.13 -10.87 6.18
CA ARG A 280 -3.96 -12.06 6.37
C ARG A 280 -4.86 -11.96 7.60
N GLN A 281 -4.43 -11.28 8.64
CA GLN A 281 -5.25 -11.04 9.83
C GLN A 281 -6.40 -10.06 9.56
N THR A 282 -6.28 -9.16 8.58
CA THR A 282 -7.16 -7.99 8.45
C THR A 282 -7.81 -7.81 7.07
N ALA A 283 -7.03 -7.88 6.02
CA ALA A 283 -7.42 -7.45 4.66
C ALA A 283 -7.45 -8.57 3.62
N LEU A 284 -6.69 -9.66 3.83
CA LEU A 284 -6.55 -10.76 2.88
C LEU A 284 -7.28 -12.02 3.32
N ASP A 285 -7.96 -12.67 2.39
CA ASP A 285 -8.39 -14.06 2.48
C ASP A 285 -7.23 -15.03 2.15
N PRO A 286 -7.35 -16.33 2.46
CA PRO A 286 -6.38 -17.33 2.02
C PRO A 286 -6.11 -17.30 0.51
N PRO A 287 -4.93 -17.77 0.06
CA PRO A 287 -4.62 -17.91 -1.35
C PRO A 287 -5.68 -18.79 -2.06
N ARG A 288 -6.07 -18.37 -3.24
CA ARG A 288 -6.97 -19.16 -4.11
C ARG A 288 -6.10 -19.84 -5.15
N ILE A 289 -6.20 -21.17 -5.25
CA ILE A 289 -5.41 -21.98 -6.17
C ILE A 289 -6.27 -22.48 -7.32
N HIS A 290 -5.76 -22.31 -8.53
CA HIS A 290 -6.37 -22.74 -9.78
C HIS A 290 -5.45 -23.66 -10.56
#